data_0a7c637e4b88b6260734612fdae1d64f
#
_entry.id   0a7c637e4b88b6260734612fdae1d64f
#
_cell.length_a   1.000
_cell.length_b   1.000
_cell.length_c   1.000
_cell.angle_alpha   90.00
_cell.angle_beta   90.00
_cell.angle_gamma   90.00
#
_symmetry.space_group_name_H-M   'P 1'
#
loop_
_entity.id
_entity.type
_entity.pdbx_description
1 polymer ?
#
loop_
_entity_poly.entity_id
_entity_poly.type
_entity_poly.pdbx_seq_one_letter_code
_entity_poly.pdbx_strand_id
1 'polypeptide(L)'
;MTRRLILTAVLMLSIVMVSCTSNPTNTNNSNSTTVDQNTDNSNSSKKEADKPKEEVKVNKVKLSIYTIDENSLEPNESNTIEVNETLSLEDKLKALAKEVSEKKFDKLAIEVKSIDKVDGKKIATINLTDSGTQKWVQKFQGSTGGAVTENTLIENFLQSNNKSKGEWIDGVKFLYNSKPIEYEHVADLTTVHYIN
;
A
#
# COMPACT_ATOMS: atom_id res chain seq x y z
N MET A 1 -35.31 -40.61 12.69
CA MET A 1 -34.57 -41.78 12.15
C MET A 1 -34.46 -41.61 10.65
N THR A 2 -33.29 -41.37 10.14
CA THR A 2 -32.70 -41.92 8.90
C THR A 2 -31.36 -41.22 8.64
N ARG A 3 -30.29 -41.96 8.93
CA ARG A 3 -28.91 -41.67 8.56
C ARG A 3 -28.78 -41.75 7.04
N ARG A 4 -28.18 -40.74 6.41
CA ARG A 4 -27.58 -40.92 5.08
C ARG A 4 -26.10 -40.57 5.15
N LEU A 5 -25.30 -41.64 5.16
CA LEU A 5 -23.88 -41.63 4.81
C LEU A 5 -23.78 -41.29 3.32
N ILE A 6 -22.94 -40.35 2.97
CA ILE A 6 -22.44 -40.17 1.61
C ILE A 6 -20.92 -40.22 1.65
N LEU A 7 -20.39 -41.19 0.91
CA LEU A 7 -18.99 -41.54 0.76
C LEU A 7 -18.17 -40.43 0.08
N THR A 8 -16.98 -40.31 0.60
CA THR A 8 -15.84 -39.60 0.06
C THR A 8 -15.33 -40.17 -1.27
N ALA A 9 -15.09 -39.35 -2.25
CA ALA A 9 -14.22 -39.65 -3.38
C ALA A 9 -13.00 -38.73 -3.30
N VAL A 10 -11.86 -39.28 -2.94
CA VAL A 10 -10.55 -38.62 -2.99
C VAL A 10 -10.02 -38.75 -4.41
N LEU A 11 -9.84 -37.60 -5.11
CA LEU A 11 -9.18 -37.58 -6.39
C LEU A 11 -7.78 -36.97 -6.19
N MET A 12 -6.75 -37.81 -6.23
CA MET A 12 -5.36 -37.45 -6.25
C MET A 12 -4.97 -36.94 -7.66
N LEU A 13 -4.65 -35.67 -7.80
CA LEU A 13 -4.09 -35.15 -9.04
C LEU A 13 -2.61 -34.86 -8.84
N SER A 14 -1.77 -35.68 -9.49
CA SER A 14 -0.32 -35.55 -9.49
C SER A 14 0.11 -34.44 -10.46
N ILE A 15 0.81 -33.42 -9.96
CA ILE A 15 1.37 -32.35 -10.79
C ILE A 15 2.85 -32.66 -11.07
N VAL A 16 3.17 -32.85 -12.34
CA VAL A 16 4.52 -33.06 -12.86
C VAL A 16 5.21 -31.71 -12.99
N MET A 17 6.31 -31.54 -12.26
CA MET A 17 7.21 -30.39 -12.39
C MET A 17 8.13 -30.60 -13.59
N VAL A 18 7.99 -29.81 -14.63
CA VAL A 18 9.00 -29.68 -15.72
C VAL A 18 9.91 -28.51 -15.41
N SER A 19 11.14 -28.81 -15.05
CA SER A 19 12.24 -27.86 -14.87
C SER A 19 12.97 -27.71 -16.21
N CYS A 20 12.97 -26.53 -16.80
CA CYS A 20 13.85 -26.17 -17.90
C CYS A 20 14.95 -25.25 -17.39
N THR A 21 16.12 -25.83 -17.20
CA THR A 21 17.39 -25.12 -17.01
C THR A 21 18.00 -24.87 -18.39
N SER A 22 18.21 -23.64 -18.79
CA SER A 22 19.07 -23.29 -19.95
C SER A 22 20.21 -22.39 -19.48
N ASN A 23 21.40 -22.97 -19.48
CA ASN A 23 22.66 -22.30 -19.22
C ASN A 23 23.28 -21.95 -20.60
N PRO A 24 23.77 -20.75 -20.87
CA PRO A 24 24.60 -20.50 -22.04
C PRO A 24 26.08 -20.69 -21.70
N THR A 25 26.68 -21.62 -22.38
CA THR A 25 28.10 -21.91 -22.36
C THR A 25 28.88 -20.86 -23.15
N ASN A 26 29.89 -20.32 -22.51
CA ASN A 26 30.91 -19.46 -23.07
C ASN A 26 31.93 -20.33 -23.79
N THR A 27 32.27 -20.01 -25.05
CA THR A 27 33.43 -20.59 -25.71
C THR A 27 34.24 -19.50 -26.41
N ASN A 28 35.41 -19.24 -25.83
CA ASN A 28 36.51 -18.52 -26.46
C ASN A 28 37.09 -19.40 -27.59
N ASN A 29 37.43 -18.84 -28.71
CA ASN A 29 38.76 -19.13 -29.27
C ASN A 29 39.25 -18.10 -30.30
N SER A 30 40.49 -17.91 -30.21
CA SER A 30 41.49 -17.00 -30.67
C SER A 30 41.82 -16.99 -32.18
N ASN A 31 42.57 -15.95 -32.52
CA ASN A 31 43.62 -15.80 -33.56
C ASN A 31 43.13 -15.40 -34.98
N SER A 32 43.76 -14.54 -35.67
CA SER A 32 45.11 -13.93 -35.64
C SER A 32 45.24 -12.93 -36.82
N THR A 33 46.01 -11.84 -36.60
CA THR A 33 47.00 -11.22 -37.52
C THR A 33 46.49 -10.65 -38.87
N THR A 34 46.74 -9.48 -39.29
CA THR A 34 47.91 -8.63 -39.52
C THR A 34 47.52 -7.37 -40.31
N VAL A 35 48.09 -6.22 -39.92
CA VAL A 35 48.87 -5.21 -40.68
C VAL A 35 48.21 -4.27 -41.70
N ASP A 36 48.42 -3.03 -41.36
CA ASP A 36 48.90 -1.84 -42.04
C ASP A 36 47.95 -0.83 -42.72
N GLN A 37 48.19 0.30 -42.26
CA GLN A 37 48.59 1.61 -42.76
C GLN A 37 47.53 2.64 -43.09
N ASN A 38 47.62 3.68 -42.24
CA ASN A 38 47.79 5.11 -42.56
C ASN A 38 46.79 5.79 -43.51
N THR A 39 46.10 6.78 -43.05
CA THR A 39 46.34 8.18 -43.43
C THR A 39 45.40 9.14 -42.68
N ASP A 40 45.97 10.22 -42.20
CA ASP A 40 45.40 11.43 -41.65
C ASP A 40 44.04 11.89 -42.20
N ASN A 41 43.13 12.31 -41.35
CA ASN A 41 42.73 13.74 -41.42
C ASN A 41 41.97 14.22 -40.19
N SER A 42 42.41 15.30 -39.64
CA SER A 42 41.78 16.15 -38.62
C SER A 42 40.32 16.47 -38.93
N ASN A 43 39.44 16.29 -37.93
CA ASN A 43 38.56 17.37 -37.66
C ASN A 43 38.01 17.34 -36.22
N SER A 44 38.14 18.48 -35.59
CA SER A 44 37.59 18.92 -34.34
C SER A 44 36.13 18.49 -34.12
N SER A 45 35.87 17.76 -33.08
CA SER A 45 34.51 17.63 -32.52
C SER A 45 34.52 17.85 -31.02
N LYS A 46 34.07 19.01 -30.70
CA LYS A 46 33.48 19.54 -29.52
C LYS A 46 33.15 18.50 -28.46
N LYS A 47 33.88 18.58 -27.35
CA LYS A 47 33.61 17.93 -26.08
C LYS A 47 32.37 18.61 -25.52
N GLU A 48 31.25 17.94 -25.64
CA GLU A 48 30.01 18.34 -24.96
C GLU A 48 30.19 18.07 -23.48
N ALA A 49 30.25 19.15 -22.71
CA ALA A 49 30.39 19.09 -21.28
C ALA A 49 29.14 18.45 -20.68
N ASP A 50 29.34 17.35 -20.00
CA ASP A 50 28.36 16.69 -19.14
C ASP A 50 27.92 17.71 -18.07
N LYS A 51 26.71 18.24 -18.26
CA LYS A 51 26.10 19.17 -17.34
C LYS A 51 25.67 18.35 -16.12
N PRO A 52 26.10 18.67 -14.89
CA PRO A 52 25.66 17.93 -13.72
C PRO A 52 24.13 18.00 -13.67
N LYS A 53 23.48 16.84 -13.61
CA LYS A 53 22.06 16.72 -13.39
C LYS A 53 21.79 17.25 -11.98
N GLU A 54 21.23 18.43 -11.89
CA GLU A 54 20.83 19.05 -10.64
C GLU A 54 19.84 18.10 -9.96
N GLU A 55 20.22 17.47 -8.86
CA GLU A 55 19.31 16.71 -8.02
C GLU A 55 18.29 17.69 -7.43
N VAL A 56 17.10 17.67 -8.00
CA VAL A 56 15.96 18.40 -7.45
C VAL A 56 15.68 17.80 -6.06
N LYS A 57 16.02 18.54 -5.00
CA LYS A 57 15.64 18.17 -3.64
C LYS A 57 14.12 18.16 -3.56
N VAL A 58 13.56 16.97 -3.60
CA VAL A 58 12.13 16.73 -3.42
C VAL A 58 11.83 16.78 -1.94
N ASN A 59 11.08 17.78 -1.50
CA ASN A 59 10.59 17.83 -0.12
C ASN A 59 9.65 16.66 0.13
N LYS A 60 9.76 16.06 1.32
CA LYS A 60 8.95 14.93 1.74
C LYS A 60 8.18 15.26 3.01
N VAL A 61 6.96 14.80 3.10
CA VAL A 61 6.19 14.74 4.34
C VAL A 61 6.21 13.33 4.90
N LYS A 62 6.15 13.22 6.22
CA LYS A 62 6.13 11.94 6.92
C LYS A 62 4.71 11.64 7.38
N LEU A 63 4.22 10.45 7.04
CA LEU A 63 2.94 9.92 7.52
C LEU A 63 3.22 8.78 8.47
N SER A 64 2.58 8.80 9.63
CA SER A 64 2.75 7.80 10.68
C SER A 64 1.86 6.58 10.42
N ILE A 65 2.36 5.39 10.75
CA ILE A 65 1.58 4.16 10.81
C ILE A 65 1.38 3.80 12.27
N TYR A 66 0.15 3.85 12.71
CA TYR A 66 -0.23 3.57 14.10
C TYR A 66 -0.63 2.10 14.29
N THR A 67 -0.29 1.58 15.44
CA THR A 67 -0.83 0.33 16.01
C THR A 67 -1.60 0.70 17.25
N ILE A 68 -2.76 0.09 17.45
CA ILE A 68 -3.56 0.27 18.66
C ILE A 68 -3.18 -0.79 19.68
N ASP A 69 -2.92 -0.39 20.91
CA ASP A 69 -2.72 -1.31 22.03
C ASP A 69 -4.07 -1.95 22.41
N GLU A 70 -4.11 -3.28 22.48
CA GLU A 70 -5.35 -4.03 22.70
C GLU A 70 -5.97 -3.82 24.11
N ASN A 71 -5.17 -3.36 25.08
CA ASN A 71 -5.63 -3.18 26.45
C ASN A 71 -6.06 -1.75 26.74
N SER A 72 -5.26 -0.77 26.26
CA SER A 72 -5.55 0.66 26.51
C SER A 72 -6.34 1.32 25.40
N LEU A 73 -6.37 0.71 24.20
CA LEU A 73 -6.89 1.26 22.95
C LEU A 73 -6.18 2.54 22.51
N GLU A 74 -4.99 2.80 23.04
CA GLU A 74 -4.19 3.98 22.69
C GLU A 74 -3.35 3.74 21.44
N PRO A 75 -3.23 4.75 20.57
CA PRO A 75 -2.42 4.66 19.36
C PRO A 75 -0.92 4.79 19.68
N ASN A 76 -0.12 3.85 19.19
CA ASN A 76 1.32 3.88 19.21
C ASN A 76 1.87 3.98 17.79
N GLU A 77 2.75 4.96 17.51
CA GLU A 77 3.43 5.02 16.23
C GLU A 77 4.37 3.82 16.09
N SER A 78 4.10 2.97 15.11
CA SER A 78 4.86 1.74 14.87
C SER A 78 5.81 1.84 13.67
N ASN A 79 5.54 2.77 12.75
CA ASN A 79 6.33 3.01 11.54
C ASN A 79 5.99 4.38 10.95
N THR A 80 6.77 4.82 9.95
CA THR A 80 6.49 5.99 9.13
C THR A 80 6.70 5.68 7.66
N ILE A 81 5.99 6.40 6.80
CA ILE A 81 6.28 6.45 5.36
C ILE A 81 6.62 7.88 4.95
N GLU A 82 7.48 8.02 3.97
CA GLU A 82 7.80 9.31 3.36
C GLU A 82 7.13 9.40 2.00
N VAL A 83 6.36 10.46 1.80
CA VAL A 83 5.73 10.77 0.52
C VAL A 83 6.17 12.14 0.04
N ASN A 84 6.19 12.35 -1.28
CA ASN A 84 6.52 13.64 -1.84
C ASN A 84 5.49 14.69 -1.39
N GLU A 85 5.97 15.82 -0.87
CA GLU A 85 5.10 16.92 -0.41
C GLU A 85 4.21 17.46 -1.52
N THR A 86 4.66 17.42 -2.78
CA THR A 86 3.94 17.94 -3.95
C THR A 86 2.84 17.00 -4.46
N LEU A 87 2.73 15.78 -3.93
CA LEU A 87 1.63 14.89 -4.28
C LEU A 87 0.28 15.50 -3.88
N SER A 88 -0.74 15.18 -4.66
CA SER A 88 -2.12 15.51 -4.27
C SER A 88 -2.48 14.88 -2.93
N LEU A 89 -3.42 15.47 -2.20
CA LEU A 89 -3.90 14.91 -0.94
C LEU A 89 -4.47 13.49 -1.14
N GLU A 90 -5.14 13.26 -2.26
CA GLU A 90 -5.66 11.95 -2.63
C GLU A 90 -4.55 10.91 -2.83
N ASP A 91 -3.46 11.27 -3.51
CA ASP A 91 -2.33 10.36 -3.73
C ASP A 91 -1.57 10.06 -2.42
N LYS A 92 -1.45 11.06 -1.54
CA LYS A 92 -0.90 10.84 -0.19
C LYS A 92 -1.76 9.85 0.61
N LEU A 93 -3.10 10.01 0.56
CA LEU A 93 -4.03 9.09 1.21
C LEU A 93 -3.99 7.69 0.59
N LYS A 94 -3.86 7.57 -0.73
CA LYS A 94 -3.69 6.26 -1.40
C LYS A 94 -2.40 5.56 -0.99
N ALA A 95 -1.29 6.30 -0.89
CA ALA A 95 -0.02 5.75 -0.40
C ALA A 95 -0.15 5.26 1.05
N LEU A 96 -0.80 6.04 1.91
CA LEU A 96 -1.08 5.64 3.29
C LEU A 96 -1.99 4.41 3.36
N ALA A 97 -3.09 4.39 2.60
CA ALA A 97 -4.04 3.28 2.55
C ALA A 97 -3.37 1.95 2.17
N LYS A 98 -2.46 1.99 1.19
CA LYS A 98 -1.66 0.83 0.78
C LYS A 98 -0.82 0.30 1.95
N GLU A 99 -0.06 1.15 2.61
CA GLU A 99 0.81 0.75 3.73
C GLU A 99 0.01 0.24 4.94
N VAL A 100 -1.11 0.88 5.26
CA VAL A 100 -2.01 0.44 6.33
C VAL A 100 -2.60 -0.93 6.00
N SER A 101 -3.07 -1.14 4.78
CA SER A 101 -3.55 -2.42 4.29
C SER A 101 -2.48 -3.54 4.46
N GLU A 102 -1.27 -3.28 3.99
CA GLU A 102 -0.18 -4.26 4.01
C GLU A 102 0.32 -4.58 5.43
N LYS A 103 0.41 -3.56 6.29
CA LYS A 103 1.03 -3.69 7.61
C LYS A 103 0.05 -4.05 8.73
N LYS A 104 -1.25 -3.73 8.57
CA LYS A 104 -2.24 -3.87 9.64
C LYS A 104 -3.39 -4.81 9.31
N PHE A 105 -3.67 -5.01 8.03
CA PHE A 105 -4.90 -5.70 7.60
C PHE A 105 -4.65 -6.82 6.57
N ASP A 106 -3.49 -7.48 6.62
CA ASP A 106 -3.18 -8.67 5.80
C ASP A 106 -3.45 -8.46 4.29
N LYS A 107 -3.22 -7.23 3.80
CA LYS A 107 -3.48 -6.79 2.42
C LYS A 107 -4.97 -6.75 2.04
N LEU A 108 -5.89 -6.71 3.00
CA LEU A 108 -7.28 -6.36 2.73
C LEU A 108 -7.34 -4.98 2.07
N ALA A 109 -8.09 -4.86 0.98
CA ALA A 109 -8.09 -3.65 0.18
C ALA A 109 -8.73 -2.47 0.91
N ILE A 110 -8.03 -1.33 0.89
CA ILE A 110 -8.46 -0.04 1.42
C ILE A 110 -8.38 0.97 0.28
N GLU A 111 -9.51 1.49 -0.15
CA GLU A 111 -9.62 2.37 -1.31
C GLU A 111 -10.03 3.79 -0.90
N VAL A 112 -9.32 4.79 -1.40
CA VAL A 112 -9.76 6.19 -1.29
C VAL A 112 -10.79 6.45 -2.39
N LYS A 113 -12.04 6.70 -2.01
CA LYS A 113 -13.16 6.92 -2.97
C LYS A 113 -13.29 8.39 -3.37
N SER A 114 -13.24 9.29 -2.40
CA SER A 114 -13.37 10.73 -2.63
C SER A 114 -12.79 11.52 -1.46
N ILE A 115 -12.54 12.80 -1.71
CA ILE A 115 -12.32 13.83 -0.69
C ILE A 115 -13.30 14.93 -1.00
N ASP A 116 -14.31 15.06 -0.17
CA ASP A 116 -15.38 16.03 -0.36
C ASP A 116 -15.23 17.19 0.63
N LYS A 117 -15.66 18.38 0.22
CA LYS A 117 -15.72 19.54 1.12
C LYS A 117 -17.13 19.67 1.69
N VAL A 118 -17.29 19.42 2.98
CA VAL A 118 -18.55 19.51 3.72
C VAL A 118 -18.38 20.54 4.82
N ASP A 119 -19.19 21.57 4.82
CA ASP A 119 -19.13 22.68 5.78
C ASP A 119 -17.72 23.29 5.95
N GLY A 120 -17.00 23.39 4.81
CA GLY A 120 -15.65 23.92 4.78
C GLY A 120 -14.54 22.90 5.13
N LYS A 121 -14.87 21.73 5.64
CA LYS A 121 -13.96 20.66 6.06
C LYS A 121 -13.75 19.65 4.93
N LYS A 122 -12.52 19.15 4.77
CA LYS A 122 -12.15 18.09 3.83
C LYS A 122 -12.42 16.73 4.45
N ILE A 123 -13.41 16.00 3.95
CA ILE A 123 -13.80 14.68 4.44
C ILE A 123 -13.40 13.62 3.44
N ALA A 124 -12.51 12.71 3.83
CA ALA A 124 -12.18 11.56 3.00
C ALA A 124 -13.21 10.45 3.18
N THR A 125 -13.63 9.84 2.06
CA THR A 125 -14.42 8.61 2.05
C THR A 125 -13.52 7.44 1.69
N ILE A 126 -13.38 6.50 2.61
CA ILE A 126 -12.55 5.31 2.51
C ILE A 126 -13.45 4.08 2.37
N ASN A 127 -13.20 3.24 1.39
CA ASN A 127 -13.95 2.02 1.15
C ASN A 127 -13.09 0.80 1.49
N LEU A 128 -13.61 -0.03 2.37
CA LEU A 128 -13.01 -1.30 2.76
C LEU A 128 -13.59 -2.38 1.83
N THR A 129 -12.74 -3.04 1.04
CA THR A 129 -13.18 -4.00 0.03
C THR A 129 -12.60 -5.37 0.34
N ASP A 130 -13.43 -6.40 0.25
CA ASP A 130 -12.99 -7.78 0.40
C ASP A 130 -12.00 -8.17 -0.70
N SER A 131 -11.03 -9.02 -0.36
CA SER A 131 -9.98 -9.46 -1.27
C SER A 131 -9.92 -11.00 -1.32
N GLY A 132 -10.44 -11.58 -2.37
CA GLY A 132 -10.46 -13.02 -2.56
C GLY A 132 -11.21 -13.74 -1.42
N THR A 133 -10.50 -14.60 -0.68
CA THR A 133 -11.03 -15.33 0.48
C THR A 133 -11.00 -14.52 1.78
N GLN A 134 -10.24 -13.42 1.81
CA GLN A 134 -10.14 -12.56 2.99
C GLN A 134 -11.31 -11.57 3.01
N LYS A 135 -11.91 -11.42 4.17
CA LYS A 135 -13.11 -10.61 4.39
C LYS A 135 -12.89 -9.63 5.52
N TRP A 136 -13.24 -8.36 5.30
CA TRP A 136 -13.23 -7.34 6.33
C TRP A 136 -14.11 -7.69 7.53
N VAL A 137 -15.23 -8.39 7.29
CA VAL A 137 -16.10 -8.85 8.36
C VAL A 137 -15.37 -9.66 9.42
N GLN A 138 -14.29 -10.37 9.08
CA GLN A 138 -13.47 -11.11 10.04
C GLN A 138 -12.73 -10.17 11.02
N LYS A 139 -12.38 -8.96 10.58
CA LYS A 139 -11.77 -7.91 11.41
C LYS A 139 -12.79 -7.14 12.27
N PHE A 140 -14.07 -7.21 11.92
CA PHE A 140 -15.17 -6.57 12.63
C PHE A 140 -15.75 -7.43 13.76
N GLN A 141 -15.16 -8.61 14.05
CA GLN A 141 -15.67 -9.54 15.03
C GLN A 141 -15.04 -9.33 16.41
N GLY A 142 -15.89 -9.52 17.44
CA GLY A 142 -15.48 -9.43 18.85
C GLY A 142 -15.23 -7.99 19.31
N SER A 143 -15.55 -7.72 20.58
CA SER A 143 -15.51 -6.36 21.13
C SER A 143 -14.09 -5.76 21.05
N THR A 144 -13.07 -6.46 21.52
CA THR A 144 -11.68 -5.97 21.47
C THR A 144 -11.17 -5.90 20.03
N GLY A 145 -11.36 -6.97 19.22
CA GLY A 145 -10.89 -7.02 17.84
C GLY A 145 -11.54 -5.96 16.96
N GLY A 146 -12.85 -5.74 17.13
CA GLY A 146 -13.57 -4.65 16.46
C GLY A 146 -13.04 -3.28 16.85
N ALA A 147 -12.92 -3.01 18.15
CA ALA A 147 -12.40 -1.73 18.65
C ALA A 147 -10.96 -1.43 18.19
N VAL A 148 -10.08 -2.43 18.19
CA VAL A 148 -8.72 -2.29 17.65
C VAL A 148 -8.75 -2.00 16.16
N THR A 149 -9.59 -2.69 15.39
CA THR A 149 -9.75 -2.45 13.95
C THR A 149 -10.24 -1.05 13.65
N GLU A 150 -11.27 -0.61 14.35
CA GLU A 150 -11.89 0.71 14.24
C GLU A 150 -10.90 1.83 14.54
N ASN A 151 -10.27 1.78 15.72
CA ASN A 151 -9.28 2.78 16.11
C ASN A 151 -8.04 2.76 15.20
N THR A 152 -7.60 1.58 14.73
CA THR A 152 -6.49 1.49 13.76
C THR A 152 -6.84 2.23 12.46
N LEU A 153 -8.04 2.05 11.94
CA LEU A 153 -8.48 2.76 10.73
C LEU A 153 -8.58 4.27 10.98
N ILE A 154 -9.25 4.69 12.03
CA ILE A 154 -9.48 6.10 12.34
C ILE A 154 -8.15 6.84 12.54
N GLU A 155 -7.28 6.36 13.43
CA GLU A 155 -6.02 7.03 13.77
C GLU A 155 -5.05 7.09 12.59
N ASN A 156 -4.96 6.01 11.80
CA ASN A 156 -4.11 6.01 10.62
C ASN A 156 -4.57 7.02 9.58
N PHE A 157 -5.87 7.18 9.33
CA PHE A 157 -6.34 8.13 8.32
C PHE A 157 -6.40 9.57 8.83
N LEU A 158 -6.78 9.83 10.06
CA LEU A 158 -6.79 11.18 10.61
C LEU A 158 -5.40 11.74 10.87
N GLN A 159 -4.43 10.89 11.22
CA GLN A 159 -3.08 11.37 11.55
C GLN A 159 -3.10 12.45 12.63
N SER A 160 -4.00 12.36 13.63
CA SER A 160 -4.31 13.44 14.57
C SER A 160 -3.07 13.97 15.29
N ASN A 161 -2.20 13.07 15.73
CA ASN A 161 -0.98 13.39 16.48
C ASN A 161 0.26 13.66 15.59
N ASN A 162 0.16 13.50 14.27
CA ASN A 162 1.26 13.68 13.35
C ASN A 162 1.40 15.14 12.90
N LYS A 163 2.35 15.86 13.47
CA LYS A 163 2.65 17.25 13.09
C LYS A 163 3.42 17.38 11.77
N SER A 164 3.96 16.29 11.25
CA SER A 164 4.77 16.27 10.02
C SER A 164 3.97 15.94 8.76
N LYS A 165 2.64 15.73 8.88
CA LYS A 165 1.76 15.34 7.77
C LYS A 165 1.53 16.44 6.72
N GLY A 166 1.82 17.70 7.05
CA GLY A 166 1.52 18.84 6.20
C GLY A 166 0.01 19.08 6.07
N GLU A 167 -0.43 19.55 4.90
CA GLU A 167 -1.85 19.70 4.61
C GLU A 167 -2.54 18.33 4.56
N TRP A 168 -3.66 18.18 5.30
CA TRP A 168 -4.34 16.91 5.48
C TRP A 168 -5.87 17.05 5.43
N ILE A 169 -6.59 15.94 5.59
CA ILE A 169 -8.05 15.90 5.73
C ILE A 169 -8.46 16.36 7.14
N ASP A 170 -9.67 16.89 7.26
CA ASP A 170 -10.26 17.30 8.53
C ASP A 170 -11.11 16.19 9.16
N GLY A 171 -11.52 15.21 8.33
CA GLY A 171 -12.32 14.08 8.79
C GLY A 171 -12.29 12.91 7.84
N VAL A 172 -12.72 11.75 8.33
CA VAL A 172 -12.79 10.50 7.57
C VAL A 172 -14.09 9.77 7.84
N LYS A 173 -14.65 9.13 6.83
CA LYS A 173 -15.74 8.16 6.93
C LYS A 173 -15.42 6.88 6.19
N PHE A 174 -16.01 5.78 6.63
CA PHE A 174 -15.74 4.46 6.09
C PHE A 174 -16.98 3.85 5.44
N LEU A 175 -16.75 3.06 4.40
CA LEU A 175 -17.71 2.20 3.74
C LEU A 175 -17.16 0.78 3.71
N TYR A 176 -18.03 -0.21 3.65
CA TYR A 176 -17.68 -1.60 3.40
C TYR A 176 -18.36 -2.09 2.12
N ASN A 177 -17.58 -2.52 1.14
CA ASN A 177 -18.06 -2.88 -0.19
C ASN A 177 -19.00 -1.80 -0.79
N SER A 178 -18.61 -0.54 -0.63
CA SER A 178 -19.33 0.67 -1.08
C SER A 178 -20.71 0.89 -0.43
N LYS A 179 -20.95 0.28 0.73
CA LYS A 179 -22.19 0.45 1.54
C LYS A 179 -21.84 0.97 2.93
N PRO A 180 -22.79 1.56 3.65
CA PRO A 180 -22.60 1.84 5.07
C PRO A 180 -22.21 0.59 5.85
N ILE A 181 -21.37 0.78 6.87
CA ILE A 181 -20.96 -0.31 7.78
C ILE A 181 -22.06 -0.50 8.82
N GLU A 182 -22.55 -1.73 8.97
CA GLU A 182 -23.66 -2.08 9.89
C GLU A 182 -23.23 -3.24 10.80
N TYR A 183 -22.06 -3.09 11.47
CA TYR A 183 -21.51 -4.12 12.37
C TYR A 183 -21.33 -3.51 13.76
N GLU A 184 -21.91 -4.17 14.77
CA GLU A 184 -21.99 -3.71 16.17
C GLU A 184 -20.61 -3.41 16.79
N HIS A 185 -19.60 -4.25 16.49
CA HIS A 185 -18.29 -4.13 17.11
C HIS A 185 -17.38 -3.08 16.46
N VAL A 186 -17.84 -2.41 15.41
CA VAL A 186 -17.18 -1.29 14.73
C VAL A 186 -18.18 -0.16 14.47
N ALA A 187 -19.03 0.12 15.45
CA ALA A 187 -20.12 1.07 15.33
C ALA A 187 -19.64 2.49 15.03
N ASP A 188 -18.47 2.88 15.50
CA ASP A 188 -17.90 4.19 15.25
C ASP A 188 -17.55 4.41 13.77
N LEU A 189 -17.22 3.35 12.99
CA LEU A 189 -17.01 3.47 11.55
C LEU A 189 -18.27 3.88 10.77
N THR A 190 -19.44 3.89 11.39
CA THR A 190 -20.71 4.30 10.75
C THR A 190 -20.83 5.82 10.60
N THR A 191 -20.02 6.58 11.31
CA THR A 191 -20.08 8.05 11.36
C THR A 191 -18.83 8.70 10.76
N VAL A 192 -18.84 10.02 10.62
CA VAL A 192 -17.66 10.80 10.25
C VAL A 192 -16.84 11.09 11.49
N HIS A 193 -15.56 10.73 11.48
CA HIS A 193 -14.60 11.10 12.51
C HIS A 193 -13.84 12.33 12.10
N TYR A 194 -13.64 13.26 13.03
CA TYR A 194 -12.91 14.51 12.81
C TYR A 194 -11.64 14.55 13.64
N ILE A 195 -10.65 15.28 13.15
CA ILE A 195 -9.49 15.67 13.95
C ILE A 195 -9.97 16.58 15.09
N ASN A 196 -9.64 16.21 16.31
CA ASN A 196 -9.91 17.01 17.52
C ASN A 196 -8.88 18.13 17.69
#